data_ae132efef2a065d24c11e91d8c7984d1
#
_entry.id   ae132efef2a065d24c11e91d8c7984d1
#
_cell.length_a   1.000
_cell.length_b   1.000
_cell.length_c   1.000
_cell.angle_alpha   90.00
_cell.angle_beta   90.00
_cell.angle_gamma   90.00
#
_symmetry.space_group_name_H-M   'P 1'
#
loop_
_entity.id
_entity.type
_entity.pdbx_description
1 polymer ?
#
loop_
_entity_poly.entity_id
_entity_poly.type
_entity_poly.pdbx_seq_one_letter_code
_entity_poly.pdbx_strand_id
1 'polypeptide(L)'
;MNSPLRVSILGAGHIAGKTAAALAFLRGRGEIATRAIASRDPARAAALAARHGFETSFGSYEALAADPGTDLVYVATPNTLHAEHALLCLGAGKHVLCEKPFAENGPRAAAVLDFARERGLFCGEAMWLRFLPASAAIGEALRAGRIGEPRMIEAVFEVPVSQKERIREPALGGGALLDLGIYPIAFALLHFGEDYADATGRATLLPTGVDDQSAFSLGWSDGRIAALACSATAAGGAGGRIVGTEGAIDVPQLVRCEGFRVVPFGGGEPEDLRFPFDCNGYE
;
A
#
# COMPACT_ATOMS: atom_id res chain seq x y z
N MET A 1 0.76 -6.44 -32.05
CA MET A 1 0.27 -5.73 -30.86
C MET A 1 0.19 -6.76 -29.75
N ASN A 2 0.86 -6.57 -28.63
CA ASN A 2 0.74 -7.48 -27.49
C ASN A 2 -0.72 -7.40 -26.98
N SER A 3 -1.31 -8.55 -26.66
CA SER A 3 -2.63 -8.60 -26.04
C SER A 3 -2.60 -7.85 -24.70
N PRO A 4 -3.68 -7.15 -24.29
CA PRO A 4 -3.70 -6.45 -23.01
C PRO A 4 -3.55 -7.45 -21.85
N LEU A 5 -2.87 -7.01 -20.77
CA LEU A 5 -2.67 -7.81 -19.56
C LEU A 5 -4.03 -8.18 -18.93
N ARG A 6 -4.28 -9.47 -18.73
CA ARG A 6 -5.55 -10.00 -18.19
C ARG A 6 -5.44 -10.10 -16.67
N VAL A 7 -6.16 -9.22 -15.97
CA VAL A 7 -6.09 -9.07 -14.52
C VAL A 7 -7.30 -9.68 -13.83
N SER A 8 -7.03 -10.45 -12.77
CA SER A 8 -8.05 -11.05 -11.90
C SER A 8 -7.87 -10.61 -10.45
N ILE A 9 -8.94 -10.68 -9.65
CA ILE A 9 -8.92 -10.33 -8.23
C ILE A 9 -9.23 -11.56 -7.38
N LEU A 10 -8.36 -11.86 -6.41
CA LEU A 10 -8.53 -12.91 -5.42
C LEU A 10 -9.01 -12.29 -4.12
N GLY A 11 -10.31 -12.46 -3.83
CA GLY A 11 -11.06 -11.82 -2.75
C GLY A 11 -12.22 -10.97 -3.29
N ALA A 12 -13.29 -10.82 -2.49
CA ALA A 12 -14.45 -9.98 -2.82
C ALA A 12 -14.85 -9.08 -1.62
N GLY A 13 -13.83 -8.54 -0.93
CA GLY A 13 -13.98 -7.63 0.19
C GLY A 13 -14.09 -6.17 -0.25
N HIS A 14 -14.03 -5.25 0.75
CA HIS A 14 -14.13 -3.81 0.51
C HIS A 14 -13.01 -3.28 -0.42
N ILE A 15 -11.76 -3.72 -0.19
CA ILE A 15 -10.61 -3.31 -1.01
C ILE A 15 -10.74 -3.87 -2.44
N ALA A 16 -11.11 -5.14 -2.58
CA ALA A 16 -11.38 -5.73 -3.89
C ALA A 16 -12.38 -4.89 -4.71
N GLY A 17 -13.41 -4.30 -4.07
CA GLY A 17 -14.36 -3.42 -4.73
C GLY A 17 -13.74 -2.11 -5.24
N LYS A 18 -12.82 -1.49 -4.47
CA LYS A 18 -12.10 -0.29 -4.90
C LYS A 18 -11.15 -0.58 -6.07
N THR A 19 -10.39 -1.67 -5.96
CA THR A 19 -9.47 -2.12 -7.02
C THR A 19 -10.25 -2.50 -8.28
N ALA A 20 -11.40 -3.20 -8.15
CA ALA A 20 -12.24 -3.52 -9.30
C ALA A 20 -12.73 -2.27 -10.04
N ALA A 21 -13.04 -1.18 -9.33
CA ALA A 21 -13.41 0.08 -9.95
C ALA A 21 -12.23 0.71 -10.74
N ALA A 22 -11.03 0.72 -10.17
CA ALA A 22 -9.82 1.21 -10.84
C ALA A 22 -9.48 0.35 -12.07
N LEU A 23 -9.52 -0.98 -11.96
CA LEU A 23 -9.28 -1.88 -13.08
C LEU A 23 -10.35 -1.71 -14.20
N ALA A 24 -11.61 -1.45 -13.84
CA ALA A 24 -12.64 -1.13 -14.82
C ALA A 24 -12.37 0.20 -15.56
N PHE A 25 -11.83 1.19 -14.86
CA PHE A 25 -11.39 2.45 -15.45
C PHE A 25 -10.22 2.23 -16.45
N LEU A 26 -9.17 1.49 -16.05
CA LEU A 26 -8.03 1.16 -16.91
C LEU A 26 -8.45 0.33 -18.13
N ARG A 27 -9.38 -0.63 -17.96
CA ARG A 27 -9.98 -1.34 -19.07
C ARG A 27 -10.69 -0.40 -20.06
N GLY A 28 -11.42 0.58 -19.54
CA GLY A 28 -12.09 1.60 -20.39
C GLY A 28 -11.09 2.40 -21.24
N ARG A 29 -9.84 2.52 -20.80
CA ARG A 29 -8.74 3.13 -21.55
C ARG A 29 -8.01 2.15 -22.49
N GLY A 30 -8.36 0.87 -22.46
CA GLY A 30 -7.72 -0.17 -23.28
C GLY A 30 -6.34 -0.64 -22.77
N GLU A 31 -5.97 -0.31 -21.53
CA GLU A 31 -4.66 -0.61 -20.96
C GLU A 31 -4.56 -2.06 -20.46
N ILE A 32 -5.66 -2.61 -19.96
CA ILE A 32 -5.77 -3.97 -19.42
C ILE A 32 -7.09 -4.65 -19.85
N ALA A 33 -7.20 -5.97 -19.57
CA ALA A 33 -8.46 -6.71 -19.60
C ALA A 33 -8.81 -7.19 -18.18
N THR A 34 -10.08 -7.05 -17.78
CA THR A 34 -10.59 -7.54 -16.48
C THR A 34 -11.12 -8.96 -16.64
N ARG A 35 -10.40 -9.97 -16.10
CA ARG A 35 -10.70 -11.38 -16.36
C ARG A 35 -11.66 -11.98 -15.35
N ALA A 36 -11.31 -12.08 -14.08
CA ALA A 36 -12.11 -12.80 -13.11
C ALA A 36 -12.04 -12.22 -11.69
N ILE A 37 -13.06 -12.52 -10.88
CA ILE A 37 -13.04 -12.33 -9.43
C ILE A 37 -13.33 -13.66 -8.74
N ALA A 38 -12.54 -14.02 -7.70
CA ALA A 38 -12.79 -15.20 -6.90
C ALA A 38 -13.13 -14.88 -5.44
N SER A 39 -14.01 -15.66 -4.87
CA SER A 39 -14.32 -15.63 -3.44
C SER A 39 -14.80 -17.00 -2.98
N ARG A 40 -14.59 -17.31 -1.68
CA ARG A 40 -15.21 -18.48 -1.01
C ARG A 40 -16.74 -18.40 -0.98
N ASP A 41 -17.29 -17.21 -1.15
CA ASP A 41 -18.70 -16.96 -1.40
C ASP A 41 -18.88 -16.65 -2.90
N PRO A 42 -19.39 -17.62 -3.70
CA PRO A 42 -19.54 -17.46 -5.15
C PRO A 42 -20.51 -16.33 -5.53
N ALA A 43 -21.54 -16.09 -4.71
CA ALA A 43 -22.51 -15.04 -4.98
C ALA A 43 -21.89 -13.64 -4.87
N ARG A 44 -21.01 -13.43 -3.88
CA ARG A 44 -20.24 -12.18 -3.73
C ARG A 44 -19.27 -11.97 -4.89
N ALA A 45 -18.58 -13.04 -5.32
CA ALA A 45 -17.69 -12.96 -6.47
C ALA A 45 -18.44 -12.58 -7.75
N ALA A 46 -19.56 -13.24 -8.02
CA ALA A 46 -20.39 -12.99 -9.20
C ALA A 46 -20.98 -11.56 -9.19
N ALA A 47 -21.50 -11.11 -8.05
CA ALA A 47 -22.06 -9.76 -7.91
C ALA A 47 -21.00 -8.67 -8.15
N LEU A 48 -19.78 -8.84 -7.62
CA LEU A 48 -18.68 -7.88 -7.80
C LEU A 48 -18.18 -7.90 -9.26
N ALA A 49 -18.05 -9.08 -9.87
CA ALA A 49 -17.66 -9.25 -11.27
C ALA A 49 -18.66 -8.57 -12.21
N ALA A 50 -19.97 -8.82 -12.03
CA ALA A 50 -21.02 -8.19 -12.83
C ALA A 50 -21.03 -6.67 -12.69
N ARG A 51 -20.86 -6.14 -11.45
CA ARG A 51 -20.86 -4.69 -11.19
C ARG A 51 -19.75 -3.97 -11.94
N HIS A 52 -18.56 -4.57 -12.05
CA HIS A 52 -17.37 -3.93 -12.63
C HIS A 52 -16.99 -4.47 -14.01
N GLY A 53 -17.82 -5.36 -14.59
CA GLY A 53 -17.67 -5.87 -15.95
C GLY A 53 -16.48 -6.81 -16.12
N PHE A 54 -16.20 -7.67 -15.13
CA PHE A 54 -15.29 -8.79 -15.29
C PHE A 54 -15.97 -9.90 -16.10
N GLU A 55 -15.19 -10.64 -16.88
CA GLU A 55 -15.72 -11.67 -17.80
C GLU A 55 -16.35 -12.85 -17.06
N THR A 56 -15.81 -13.21 -15.87
CA THR A 56 -16.27 -14.38 -15.12
C THR A 56 -16.01 -14.23 -13.61
N SER A 57 -16.48 -15.23 -12.85
CA SER A 57 -16.19 -15.35 -11.41
C SER A 57 -15.95 -16.81 -11.03
N PHE A 58 -15.19 -17.04 -9.96
CA PHE A 58 -14.88 -18.35 -9.42
C PHE A 58 -15.31 -18.46 -7.95
N GLY A 59 -15.76 -19.65 -7.54
CA GLY A 59 -16.16 -19.97 -6.17
C GLY A 59 -15.01 -20.44 -5.28
N SER A 60 -13.80 -20.55 -5.81
CA SER A 60 -12.59 -20.88 -5.04
C SER A 60 -11.38 -20.14 -5.58
N TYR A 61 -10.35 -20.00 -4.73
CA TYR A 61 -9.10 -19.33 -5.06
C TYR A 61 -8.23 -20.19 -5.99
N GLU A 62 -8.26 -21.51 -5.81
CA GLU A 62 -7.57 -22.50 -6.63
C GLU A 62 -8.11 -22.49 -8.07
N ALA A 63 -9.42 -22.38 -8.22
CA ALA A 63 -10.04 -22.30 -9.55
C ALA A 63 -9.61 -21.05 -10.31
N LEU A 64 -9.50 -19.90 -9.65
CA LEU A 64 -8.96 -18.69 -10.27
C LEU A 64 -7.48 -18.84 -10.57
N ALA A 65 -6.68 -19.36 -9.67
CA ALA A 65 -5.23 -19.57 -9.89
C ALA A 65 -4.99 -20.49 -11.10
N ALA A 66 -5.82 -21.51 -11.29
CA ALA A 66 -5.74 -22.44 -12.43
C ALA A 66 -6.29 -21.86 -13.76
N ASP A 67 -6.96 -20.70 -13.76
CA ASP A 67 -7.56 -20.13 -14.98
C ASP A 67 -6.47 -19.73 -16.01
N PRO A 68 -6.44 -20.33 -17.20
CA PRO A 68 -5.47 -19.97 -18.25
C PRO A 68 -5.73 -18.57 -18.83
N GLY A 69 -6.91 -18.00 -18.58
CA GLY A 69 -7.30 -16.65 -18.99
C GLY A 69 -6.71 -15.54 -18.11
N THR A 70 -6.04 -15.84 -17.01
CA THR A 70 -5.48 -14.86 -16.06
C THR A 70 -3.96 -14.76 -16.21
N ASP A 71 -3.43 -13.56 -16.34
CA ASP A 71 -1.98 -13.29 -16.37
C ASP A 71 -1.47 -12.78 -15.01
N LEU A 72 -2.21 -11.83 -14.39
CA LEU A 72 -1.87 -11.23 -13.10
C LEU A 72 -3.05 -11.36 -12.12
N VAL A 73 -2.74 -11.72 -10.90
CA VAL A 73 -3.71 -11.79 -9.79
C VAL A 73 -3.44 -10.69 -8.79
N TYR A 74 -4.46 -9.85 -8.55
CA TYR A 74 -4.49 -8.94 -7.42
C TYR A 74 -5.03 -9.66 -6.19
N VAL A 75 -4.18 -9.86 -5.17
CA VAL A 75 -4.54 -10.55 -3.93
C VAL A 75 -5.13 -9.56 -2.93
N ALA A 76 -6.43 -9.67 -2.63
CA ALA A 76 -7.19 -8.79 -1.74
C ALA A 76 -7.94 -9.56 -0.65
N THR A 77 -7.30 -10.57 -0.11
CA THR A 77 -7.78 -11.41 1.00
C THR A 77 -7.41 -10.81 2.37
N PRO A 78 -7.80 -11.40 3.51
CA PRO A 78 -7.27 -10.95 4.80
C PRO A 78 -5.75 -11.04 4.90
N ASN A 79 -5.13 -10.13 5.66
CA ASN A 79 -3.69 -9.95 5.77
C ASN A 79 -2.92 -11.25 6.05
N THR A 80 -3.43 -12.09 6.97
CA THR A 80 -2.81 -13.36 7.36
C THR A 80 -2.76 -14.40 6.25
N LEU A 81 -3.52 -14.20 5.18
CA LEU A 81 -3.60 -15.11 4.03
C LEU A 81 -2.84 -14.59 2.80
N HIS A 82 -2.26 -13.39 2.86
CA HIS A 82 -1.58 -12.77 1.71
C HIS A 82 -0.44 -13.65 1.19
N ALA A 83 0.49 -14.07 2.06
CA ALA A 83 1.63 -14.90 1.67
C ALA A 83 1.19 -16.26 1.08
N GLU A 84 0.22 -16.93 1.70
CA GLU A 84 -0.32 -18.21 1.22
C GLU A 84 -0.96 -18.06 -0.17
N HIS A 85 -1.80 -17.06 -0.33
CA HIS A 85 -2.50 -16.84 -1.61
C HIS A 85 -1.59 -16.31 -2.71
N ALA A 86 -0.57 -15.53 -2.36
CA ALA A 86 0.47 -15.15 -3.30
C ALA A 86 1.23 -16.39 -3.81
N LEU A 87 1.66 -17.29 -2.91
CA LEU A 87 2.31 -18.55 -3.27
C LEU A 87 1.41 -19.45 -4.11
N LEU A 88 0.11 -19.54 -3.81
CA LEU A 88 -0.87 -20.27 -4.62
C LEU A 88 -0.87 -19.77 -6.08
N CYS A 89 -0.96 -18.47 -6.28
CA CYS A 89 -1.01 -17.86 -7.61
C CYS A 89 0.34 -17.99 -8.35
N LEU A 90 1.45 -17.73 -7.67
CA LEU A 90 2.80 -17.91 -8.21
C LEU A 90 3.08 -19.37 -8.59
N GLY A 91 2.62 -20.33 -7.75
CA GLY A 91 2.72 -21.77 -8.03
C GLY A 91 1.98 -22.19 -9.29
N ALA A 92 0.90 -21.49 -9.63
CA ALA A 92 0.14 -21.67 -10.87
C ALA A 92 0.68 -20.84 -12.06
N GLY A 93 1.84 -20.21 -11.92
CA GLY A 93 2.49 -19.44 -13.00
C GLY A 93 1.90 -18.05 -13.22
N LYS A 94 1.18 -17.48 -12.24
CA LYS A 94 0.60 -16.14 -12.35
C LYS A 94 1.51 -15.08 -11.73
N HIS A 95 1.56 -13.90 -12.35
CA HIS A 95 2.09 -12.71 -11.70
C HIS A 95 1.20 -12.30 -10.53
N VAL A 96 1.76 -11.66 -9.50
CA VAL A 96 1.03 -11.28 -8.29
C VAL A 96 1.27 -9.82 -7.94
N LEU A 97 0.17 -9.09 -7.67
CA LEU A 97 0.17 -7.82 -6.96
C LEU A 97 -0.64 -8.03 -5.68
N CYS A 98 0.02 -7.99 -4.51
CA CYS A 98 -0.59 -8.34 -3.24
C CYS A 98 -0.87 -7.10 -2.41
N GLU A 99 -2.08 -7.02 -1.81
CA GLU A 99 -2.43 -5.95 -0.87
C GLU A 99 -1.44 -5.84 0.30
N LYS A 100 -1.38 -4.61 0.81
CA LYS A 100 -0.61 -4.31 2.02
C LYS A 100 -1.38 -4.77 3.30
N PRO A 101 -0.67 -5.17 4.36
CA PRO A 101 0.75 -5.50 4.36
C PRO A 101 1.02 -6.76 3.53
N PHE A 102 2.11 -6.77 2.81
CA PHE A 102 2.45 -7.87 1.87
C PHE A 102 2.45 -9.25 2.55
N ALA A 103 2.94 -9.31 3.77
CA ALA A 103 2.91 -10.48 4.64
C ALA A 103 2.92 -10.04 6.10
N GLU A 104 2.70 -10.99 7.02
CA GLU A 104 2.66 -10.73 8.47
C GLU A 104 4.05 -10.37 9.05
N ASN A 105 5.12 -10.79 8.38
CA ASN A 105 6.50 -10.55 8.82
C ASN A 105 7.51 -10.70 7.66
N GLY A 106 8.74 -10.21 7.90
CA GLY A 106 9.83 -10.25 6.93
C GLY A 106 10.19 -11.65 6.40
N PRO A 107 10.36 -12.69 7.23
CA PRO A 107 10.64 -14.05 6.74
C PRO A 107 9.58 -14.59 5.78
N ARG A 108 8.28 -14.36 6.04
CA ARG A 108 7.21 -14.76 5.11
C ARG A 108 7.25 -13.96 3.81
N ALA A 109 7.49 -12.65 3.90
CA ALA A 109 7.65 -11.81 2.71
C ALA A 109 8.82 -12.27 1.85
N ALA A 110 9.98 -12.53 2.46
CA ALA A 110 11.16 -13.02 1.77
C ALA A 110 10.89 -14.34 1.05
N ALA A 111 10.25 -15.31 1.70
CA ALA A 111 9.92 -16.60 1.10
C ALA A 111 9.03 -16.46 -0.14
N VAL A 112 8.04 -15.56 -0.13
CA VAL A 112 7.18 -15.30 -1.30
C VAL A 112 7.98 -14.66 -2.44
N LEU A 113 8.82 -13.67 -2.13
CA LEU A 113 9.62 -12.96 -3.14
C LEU A 113 10.69 -13.87 -3.77
N ASP A 114 11.34 -14.72 -2.96
CA ASP A 114 12.32 -15.69 -3.46
C ASP A 114 11.64 -16.71 -4.37
N PHE A 115 10.47 -17.23 -3.98
CA PHE A 115 9.69 -18.15 -4.81
C PHE A 115 9.27 -17.52 -6.16
N ALA A 116 8.89 -16.25 -6.17
CA ALA A 116 8.56 -15.52 -7.39
C ALA A 116 9.81 -15.35 -8.28
N ARG A 117 10.95 -14.96 -7.69
CA ARG A 117 12.23 -14.75 -8.38
C ARG A 117 12.72 -16.04 -9.04
N GLU A 118 12.68 -17.17 -8.33
CA GLU A 118 13.06 -18.49 -8.86
C GLU A 118 12.25 -18.90 -10.08
N ARG A 119 11.02 -18.40 -10.22
CA ARG A 119 10.12 -18.69 -11.35
C ARG A 119 10.11 -17.63 -12.45
N GLY A 120 10.87 -16.55 -12.28
CA GLY A 120 10.86 -15.43 -13.22
C GLY A 120 9.50 -14.70 -13.28
N LEU A 121 8.72 -14.72 -12.17
CA LEU A 121 7.40 -14.10 -12.07
C LEU A 121 7.50 -12.77 -11.35
N PHE A 122 6.67 -11.81 -11.77
CA PHE A 122 6.49 -10.57 -11.03
C PHE A 122 5.69 -10.85 -9.74
N CYS A 123 6.19 -10.32 -8.63
CA CYS A 123 5.48 -10.27 -7.37
C CYS A 123 5.80 -8.94 -6.67
N GLY A 124 4.76 -8.17 -6.31
CA GLY A 124 4.94 -6.88 -5.66
C GLY A 124 3.85 -6.60 -4.62
N GLU A 125 4.15 -5.67 -3.71
CA GLU A 125 3.19 -5.13 -2.75
C GLU A 125 2.40 -3.98 -3.37
N ALA A 126 1.08 -3.98 -3.18
CA ALA A 126 0.19 -2.90 -3.58
C ALA A 126 0.24 -1.74 -2.55
N MET A 127 1.44 -1.25 -2.23
CA MET A 127 1.65 -0.03 -1.47
C MET A 127 1.48 1.18 -2.38
N TRP A 128 0.25 1.53 -2.67
CA TRP A 128 -0.15 2.54 -3.66
C TRP A 128 0.51 3.90 -3.47
N LEU A 129 0.76 4.31 -2.21
CA LEU A 129 1.50 5.53 -1.86
C LEU A 129 2.80 5.69 -2.67
N ARG A 130 3.50 4.60 -2.98
CA ARG A 130 4.77 4.63 -3.73
C ARG A 130 4.60 5.04 -5.19
N PHE A 131 3.40 4.89 -5.73
CA PHE A 131 3.10 5.07 -7.16
C PHE A 131 2.27 6.33 -7.44
N LEU A 132 1.86 7.07 -6.40
CA LEU A 132 1.09 8.30 -6.57
C LEU A 132 1.94 9.38 -7.27
N PRO A 133 1.37 10.13 -8.22
CA PRO A 133 2.09 11.22 -8.90
C PRO A 133 2.68 12.26 -7.92
N ALA A 134 1.96 12.60 -6.85
CA ALA A 134 2.47 13.49 -5.82
C ALA A 134 3.70 12.93 -5.10
N SER A 135 3.75 11.61 -4.83
CA SER A 135 4.92 10.97 -4.21
C SER A 135 6.15 11.03 -5.12
N ALA A 136 5.97 10.80 -6.41
CA ALA A 136 7.05 10.97 -7.40
C ALA A 136 7.56 12.42 -7.44
N ALA A 137 6.64 13.40 -7.46
CA ALA A 137 6.96 14.82 -7.48
C ALA A 137 7.66 15.30 -6.20
N ILE A 138 7.33 14.73 -5.01
CA ILE A 138 8.10 14.96 -3.78
C ILE A 138 9.54 14.48 -3.97
N GLY A 139 9.75 13.28 -4.49
CA GLY A 139 11.08 12.76 -4.79
C GLY A 139 11.87 13.64 -5.77
N GLU A 140 11.21 14.22 -6.75
CA GLU A 140 11.82 15.19 -7.68
C GLU A 140 12.21 16.51 -6.98
N ALA A 141 11.32 17.04 -6.13
CA ALA A 141 11.59 18.24 -5.34
C ALA A 141 12.80 18.06 -4.40
N LEU A 142 12.93 16.89 -3.76
CA LEU A 142 14.08 16.54 -2.93
C LEU A 142 15.37 16.47 -3.75
N ARG A 143 15.36 15.77 -4.89
CA ARG A 143 16.53 15.68 -5.79
C ARG A 143 16.93 17.02 -6.40
N ALA A 144 15.98 17.91 -6.61
CA ALA A 144 16.22 19.28 -7.09
C ALA A 144 16.72 20.24 -5.98
N GLY A 145 16.88 19.76 -4.72
CA GLY A 145 17.36 20.55 -3.61
C GLY A 145 16.40 21.63 -3.11
N ARG A 146 15.09 21.48 -3.36
CA ARG A 146 14.08 22.52 -3.06
C ARG A 146 13.96 22.88 -1.57
N ILE A 147 14.46 22.02 -0.68
CA ILE A 147 14.51 22.24 0.76
C ILE A 147 15.95 22.16 1.32
N GLY A 148 16.96 22.26 0.44
CA GLY A 148 18.35 21.99 0.80
C GLY A 148 18.59 20.50 1.08
N GLU A 149 19.45 20.16 2.05
CA GLU A 149 19.69 18.77 2.46
C GLU A 149 18.56 18.27 3.36
N PRO A 150 17.84 17.19 2.97
CA PRO A 150 16.82 16.59 3.84
C PRO A 150 17.44 16.05 5.14
N ARG A 151 16.83 16.34 6.29
CA ARG A 151 17.33 15.98 7.63
C ARG A 151 16.37 15.14 8.44
N MET A 152 15.07 15.46 8.38
CA MET A 152 14.08 14.81 9.22
C MET A 152 12.79 14.54 8.45
N ILE A 153 12.18 13.39 8.74
CA ILE A 153 10.78 13.07 8.36
C ILE A 153 9.96 12.97 9.64
N GLU A 154 8.81 13.63 9.64
CA GLU A 154 7.75 13.45 10.61
C GLU A 154 6.53 12.92 9.86
N ALA A 155 5.96 11.78 10.27
CA ALA A 155 4.78 11.26 9.59
C ALA A 155 3.87 10.48 10.55
N VAL A 156 2.58 10.69 10.41
CA VAL A 156 1.57 10.05 11.27
C VAL A 156 0.41 9.51 10.43
N PHE A 157 -0.20 8.40 10.94
CA PHE A 157 -1.50 7.96 10.46
C PHE A 157 -2.36 7.50 11.63
N GLU A 158 -3.33 8.33 12.00
CA GLU A 158 -4.14 8.20 13.20
C GLU A 158 -5.62 8.31 12.84
N VAL A 159 -6.32 7.16 12.86
CA VAL A 159 -7.74 7.05 12.49
C VAL A 159 -8.43 6.12 13.49
N PRO A 160 -9.55 6.55 14.12
CA PRO A 160 -10.24 5.76 15.14
C PRO A 160 -11.00 4.58 14.51
N VAL A 161 -10.28 3.50 14.24
CA VAL A 161 -10.78 2.26 13.60
C VAL A 161 -10.66 1.04 14.50
N SER A 162 -10.31 1.20 15.77
CA SER A 162 -10.11 0.11 16.75
C SER A 162 -11.34 -0.78 16.95
N GLN A 163 -12.55 -0.31 16.59
CA GLN A 163 -13.78 -1.10 16.66
C GLN A 163 -13.92 -2.12 15.51
N LYS A 164 -13.12 -2.00 14.44
CA LYS A 164 -13.19 -2.94 13.32
C LYS A 164 -12.54 -4.27 13.72
N GLU A 165 -13.23 -5.37 13.48
CA GLU A 165 -12.76 -6.73 13.78
C GLU A 165 -11.35 -6.99 13.25
N ARG A 166 -11.08 -6.64 11.98
CA ARG A 166 -9.77 -6.81 11.33
C ARG A 166 -8.60 -6.07 12.03
N ILE A 167 -8.90 -5.07 12.89
CA ILE A 167 -7.88 -4.35 13.69
C ILE A 167 -7.69 -5.02 15.05
N ARG A 168 -8.76 -5.60 15.63
CA ARG A 168 -8.75 -6.14 16.99
C ARG A 168 -8.30 -7.59 17.06
N GLU A 169 -8.53 -8.36 15.97
CA GLU A 169 -8.35 -9.81 16.00
C GLU A 169 -6.95 -10.20 15.50
N PRO A 170 -6.12 -10.82 16.37
CA PRO A 170 -4.79 -11.32 15.97
C PRO A 170 -4.85 -12.29 14.80
N ALA A 171 -5.89 -13.15 14.77
CA ALA A 171 -6.09 -14.14 13.70
C ALA A 171 -6.34 -13.52 12.31
N LEU A 172 -6.69 -12.23 12.26
CA LEU A 172 -6.87 -11.48 11.00
C LEU A 172 -5.67 -10.61 10.67
N GLY A 173 -4.56 -10.71 11.42
CA GLY A 173 -3.40 -9.83 11.27
C GLY A 173 -3.70 -8.42 11.76
N GLY A 174 -4.40 -8.32 12.91
CA GLY A 174 -4.78 -7.05 13.51
C GLY A 174 -3.58 -6.23 13.99
N GLY A 175 -3.86 -5.03 14.45
CA GLY A 175 -2.89 -4.06 14.95
C GLY A 175 -2.82 -2.78 14.12
N ALA A 176 -2.53 -1.68 14.80
CA ALA A 176 -2.41 -0.37 14.17
C ALA A 176 -1.14 -0.28 13.30
N LEU A 177 -0.05 -0.91 13.72
CA LEU A 177 1.22 -0.88 12.99
C LEU A 177 1.07 -1.47 11.58
N LEU A 178 0.52 -2.68 11.46
CA LEU A 178 0.35 -3.38 10.17
C LEU A 178 -0.72 -2.75 9.28
N ASP A 179 -1.77 -2.15 9.84
CA ASP A 179 -2.83 -1.53 9.02
C ASP A 179 -2.56 -0.07 8.68
N LEU A 180 -2.09 0.72 9.64
CA LEU A 180 -1.89 2.17 9.54
C LEU A 180 -0.41 2.56 9.51
N GLY A 181 0.40 2.04 10.44
CA GLY A 181 1.81 2.42 10.61
C GLY A 181 2.69 2.09 9.40
N ILE A 182 2.30 1.12 8.60
CA ILE A 182 2.99 0.78 7.35
C ILE A 182 3.04 1.97 6.37
N TYR A 183 2.08 2.92 6.42
CA TYR A 183 2.08 4.10 5.55
C TYR A 183 3.14 5.14 5.94
N PRO A 184 3.26 5.60 7.21
CA PRO A 184 4.39 6.41 7.64
C PRO A 184 5.75 5.76 7.38
N ILE A 185 5.86 4.43 7.58
CA ILE A 185 7.08 3.67 7.24
C ILE A 185 7.37 3.75 5.74
N ALA A 186 6.39 3.42 4.90
CA ALA A 186 6.55 3.47 3.45
C ALA A 186 6.91 4.88 2.94
N PHE A 187 6.34 5.92 3.55
CA PHE A 187 6.68 7.32 3.24
C PHE A 187 8.14 7.65 3.59
N ALA A 188 8.61 7.25 4.77
CA ALA A 188 9.98 7.47 5.18
C ALA A 188 10.98 6.70 4.29
N LEU A 189 10.72 5.42 4.02
CA LEU A 189 11.59 4.59 3.19
C LEU A 189 11.61 5.04 1.72
N LEU A 190 10.49 5.54 1.20
CA LEU A 190 10.40 6.06 -0.17
C LEU A 190 11.30 7.27 -0.38
N HIS A 191 11.39 8.16 0.62
CA HIS A 191 12.08 9.45 0.47
C HIS A 191 13.48 9.47 1.07
N PHE A 192 13.77 8.62 2.07
CA PHE A 192 15.10 8.55 2.72
C PHE A 192 15.89 7.28 2.37
N GLY A 193 15.27 6.30 1.71
CA GLY A 193 15.91 5.04 1.35
C GLY A 193 15.61 3.92 2.34
N GLU A 194 15.85 2.67 1.89
CA GLU A 194 15.53 1.46 2.65
C GLU A 194 16.71 0.99 3.55
N ASP A 195 17.84 1.67 3.50
CA ASP A 195 19.11 1.37 4.17
C ASP A 195 19.23 2.01 5.57
N TYR A 196 18.10 2.12 6.31
CA TYR A 196 18.14 2.60 7.69
C TYR A 196 19.02 1.72 8.58
N ALA A 197 19.76 2.35 9.51
CA ALA A 197 20.73 1.70 10.38
C ALA A 197 20.11 1.15 11.66
N ASP A 198 19.10 1.83 12.20
CA ASP A 198 18.43 1.43 13.44
C ASP A 198 16.95 1.79 13.44
N ALA A 199 16.21 1.12 14.32
CA ALA A 199 14.81 1.38 14.60
C ALA A 199 14.53 1.22 16.09
N THR A 200 13.78 2.17 16.67
CA THR A 200 13.34 2.09 18.06
C THR A 200 11.93 2.62 18.20
N GLY A 201 11.19 2.14 19.20
CA GLY A 201 9.82 2.58 19.36
C GLY A 201 9.11 1.99 20.58
N ARG A 202 7.87 2.44 20.76
CA ARG A 202 6.98 1.99 21.83
C ARG A 202 5.57 1.82 21.27
N ALA A 203 4.90 0.76 21.71
CA ALA A 203 3.51 0.49 21.41
C ALA A 203 2.69 0.31 22.70
N THR A 204 1.40 0.57 22.63
CA THR A 204 0.40 0.09 23.58
C THR A 204 -0.44 -0.99 22.92
N LEU A 205 -1.02 -1.89 23.74
CA LEU A 205 -1.73 -3.06 23.24
C LEU A 205 -3.20 -3.02 23.67
N LEU A 206 -4.06 -3.47 22.78
CA LEU A 206 -5.45 -3.84 23.11
C LEU A 206 -5.48 -5.10 24.02
N PRO A 207 -6.58 -5.36 24.74
CA PRO A 207 -6.73 -6.59 25.52
C PRO A 207 -6.57 -7.88 24.70
N THR A 208 -6.73 -7.81 23.37
CA THR A 208 -6.54 -8.94 22.44
C THR A 208 -5.06 -9.23 22.13
N GLY A 209 -4.15 -8.35 22.58
CA GLY A 209 -2.70 -8.50 22.38
C GLY A 209 -2.13 -7.85 21.11
N VAL A 210 -2.97 -7.28 20.24
CA VAL A 210 -2.49 -6.49 19.10
C VAL A 210 -2.22 -5.04 19.51
N ASP A 211 -1.35 -4.34 18.81
CA ASP A 211 -1.10 -2.93 19.07
C ASP A 211 -2.29 -2.04 18.66
N ASP A 212 -2.59 -1.03 19.49
CA ASP A 212 -3.62 -0.03 19.20
C ASP A 212 -3.01 1.30 18.76
N GLN A 213 -1.79 1.57 19.17
CA GLN A 213 -0.99 2.71 18.74
C GLN A 213 0.50 2.45 18.92
N SER A 214 1.31 3.08 18.07
CA SER A 214 2.76 2.95 18.11
C SER A 214 3.42 4.27 17.72
N ALA A 215 4.49 4.62 18.43
CA ALA A 215 5.39 5.72 18.06
C ALA A 215 6.81 5.15 17.96
N PHE A 216 7.49 5.47 16.86
CA PHE A 216 8.81 4.88 16.58
C PHE A 216 9.66 5.81 15.72
N SER A 217 10.95 5.55 15.69
CA SER A 217 11.91 6.27 14.86
C SER A 217 12.76 5.29 14.03
N LEU A 218 13.18 5.76 12.86
CA LEU A 218 14.19 5.13 12.02
C LEU A 218 15.36 6.09 11.92
N GLY A 219 16.60 5.58 12.05
CA GLY A 219 17.83 6.35 11.91
C GLY A 219 18.66 5.86 10.74
N TRP A 220 19.26 6.78 9.97
CA TRP A 220 20.20 6.48 8.90
C TRP A 220 21.62 6.82 9.33
N SER A 221 22.60 6.12 8.80
CA SER A 221 24.03 6.30 9.14
C SER A 221 24.58 7.69 8.79
N ASP A 222 23.91 8.43 7.90
CA ASP A 222 24.25 9.81 7.54
C ASP A 222 23.63 10.87 8.48
N GLY A 223 22.94 10.44 9.54
CA GLY A 223 22.33 11.29 10.56
C GLY A 223 20.91 11.74 10.25
N ARG A 224 20.27 11.29 9.17
CA ARG A 224 18.86 11.50 8.93
C ARG A 224 18.02 10.68 9.90
N ILE A 225 16.86 11.20 10.29
CA ILE A 225 15.94 10.55 11.24
C ILE A 225 14.51 10.66 10.72
N ALA A 226 13.71 9.60 10.90
CA ALA A 226 12.28 9.66 10.76
C ALA A 226 11.60 9.44 12.12
N ALA A 227 10.69 10.34 12.51
CA ALA A 227 9.80 10.23 13.66
C ALA A 227 8.40 9.88 13.17
N LEU A 228 7.93 8.69 13.51
CA LEU A 228 6.74 8.09 12.92
C LEU A 228 5.75 7.66 14.01
N ALA A 229 4.45 7.80 13.73
CA ALA A 229 3.42 7.30 14.64
C ALA A 229 2.19 6.78 13.90
N CYS A 230 1.46 5.88 14.55
CA CYS A 230 0.15 5.43 14.11
C CYS A 230 -0.76 5.18 15.32
N SER A 231 -2.05 5.38 15.13
CA SER A 231 -3.06 5.07 16.15
C SER A 231 -4.37 4.62 15.51
N ALA A 232 -4.90 3.51 16.02
CA ALA A 232 -6.25 3.05 15.68
C ALA A 232 -7.33 3.63 16.63
N THR A 233 -6.93 4.39 17.65
CA THR A 233 -7.80 4.96 18.69
C THR A 233 -7.87 6.49 18.67
N ALA A 234 -6.82 7.17 18.20
CA ALA A 234 -6.79 8.63 18.07
C ALA A 234 -7.26 9.09 16.69
N ALA A 235 -7.68 10.35 16.59
CA ALA A 235 -8.17 11.00 15.37
C ALA A 235 -7.26 12.19 14.98
N GLY A 236 -5.97 11.93 14.82
CA GLY A 236 -4.95 12.94 14.48
C GLY A 236 -4.77 13.18 12.98
N GLY A 237 -5.36 12.34 12.13
CA GLY A 237 -5.24 12.45 10.68
C GLY A 237 -4.13 11.60 10.06
N ALA A 238 -3.71 11.95 8.85
CA ALA A 238 -2.71 11.20 8.09
C ALA A 238 -1.79 12.17 7.34
N GLY A 239 -0.86 12.80 8.05
CA GLY A 239 0.05 13.81 7.51
C GLY A 239 1.51 13.39 7.53
N GLY A 240 2.31 14.07 6.69
CA GLY A 240 3.76 13.93 6.67
C GLY A 240 4.44 15.29 6.46
N ARG A 241 5.67 15.39 6.93
CA ARG A 241 6.55 16.54 6.72
C ARG A 241 7.98 16.08 6.50
N ILE A 242 8.64 16.62 5.50
CA ILE A 242 10.08 16.42 5.26
C ILE A 242 10.78 17.74 5.51
N VAL A 243 11.69 17.78 6.45
CA VAL A 243 12.42 18.99 6.85
C VAL A 243 13.86 18.89 6.34
N GLY A 244 14.28 19.91 5.61
CA GLY A 244 15.64 20.09 5.13
C GLY A 244 16.32 21.31 5.75
N THR A 245 17.51 21.64 5.28
CA THR A 245 18.31 22.77 5.79
C THR A 245 17.79 24.13 5.33
N GLU A 246 17.02 24.20 4.22
CA GLU A 246 16.57 25.45 3.60
C GLU A 246 15.06 25.56 3.49
N GLY A 247 14.32 24.50 3.86
CA GLY A 247 12.86 24.47 3.76
C GLY A 247 12.25 23.17 4.27
N ALA A 248 10.96 23.04 4.04
CA ALA A 248 10.22 21.81 4.33
C ALA A 248 9.23 21.49 3.20
N ILE A 249 8.86 20.23 3.11
CA ILE A 249 7.73 19.74 2.30
C ILE A 249 6.65 19.27 3.24
N ASP A 250 5.49 19.92 3.23
CA ASP A 250 4.31 19.55 4.01
C ASP A 250 3.35 18.72 3.15
N VAL A 251 2.99 17.53 3.63
CA VAL A 251 2.07 16.59 3.00
C VAL A 251 0.84 16.44 3.91
N PRO A 252 -0.25 17.20 3.66
CA PRO A 252 -1.42 17.20 4.55
C PRO A 252 -2.15 15.86 4.61
N GLN A 253 -2.04 15.05 3.55
CA GLN A 253 -2.67 13.74 3.46
C GLN A 253 -1.72 12.76 2.77
N LEU A 254 -0.92 12.02 3.56
CA LEU A 254 0.11 11.15 3.01
C LEU A 254 -0.47 9.87 2.35
N VAL A 255 -1.60 9.35 2.85
CA VAL A 255 -2.18 8.09 2.36
C VAL A 255 -2.85 8.28 0.99
N ARG A 256 -3.53 9.40 0.81
CA ARG A 256 -4.17 9.81 -0.45
C ARG A 256 -3.54 11.12 -0.93
N CYS A 257 -2.24 11.07 -1.18
CA CYS A 257 -1.49 12.26 -1.51
C CYS A 257 -1.85 12.78 -2.90
N GLU A 258 -2.74 13.78 -2.95
CA GLU A 258 -3.10 14.54 -4.16
C GLU A 258 -2.36 15.89 -4.25
N GLY A 259 -1.35 16.10 -3.40
CA GLY A 259 -0.53 17.30 -3.41
C GLY A 259 0.26 17.50 -2.14
N PHE A 260 1.16 18.46 -2.21
CA PHE A 260 2.03 18.87 -1.11
C PHE A 260 2.38 20.35 -1.23
N ARG A 261 2.94 20.91 -0.15
CA ARG A 261 3.41 22.29 -0.09
C ARG A 261 4.90 22.35 0.15
N VAL A 262 5.63 23.11 -0.63
CA VAL A 262 7.05 23.45 -0.38
C VAL A 262 7.09 24.76 0.39
N VAL A 263 7.76 24.78 1.55
CA VAL A 263 7.85 25.91 2.47
C VAL A 263 9.32 26.29 2.63
N PRO A 264 9.82 27.36 2.00
CA PRO A 264 11.20 27.81 2.19
C PRO A 264 11.37 28.51 3.56
N PHE A 265 12.54 28.32 4.21
CA PHE A 265 12.84 28.95 5.51
C PHE A 265 13.40 30.35 5.39
N GLY A 266 13.97 30.70 4.25
CA GLY A 266 14.64 31.99 4.00
C GLY A 266 13.73 33.16 3.56
N GLY A 267 12.39 33.06 3.74
CA GLY A 267 11.45 34.15 3.43
C GLY A 267 10.87 34.13 2.00
N GLY A 268 10.88 32.97 1.33
CA GLY A 268 10.14 32.78 0.06
C GLY A 268 8.66 32.47 0.29
N GLU A 269 7.83 32.66 -0.75
CA GLU A 269 6.43 32.27 -0.69
C GLU A 269 6.29 30.73 -0.75
N PRO A 270 5.45 30.11 0.10
CA PRO A 270 5.14 28.70 -0.01
C PRO A 270 4.46 28.36 -1.35
N GLU A 271 4.80 27.21 -1.92
CA GLU A 271 4.23 26.72 -3.18
C GLU A 271 3.38 25.48 -2.96
N ASP A 272 2.11 25.53 -3.36
CA ASP A 272 1.19 24.39 -3.37
C ASP A 272 1.22 23.68 -4.72
N LEU A 273 1.54 22.38 -4.72
CA LEU A 273 1.52 21.50 -5.88
C LEU A 273 0.36 20.51 -5.77
N ARG A 274 -0.35 20.27 -6.88
CA ARG A 274 -1.56 19.43 -6.92
C ARG A 274 -1.46 18.37 -8.00
N PHE A 275 -1.85 17.14 -7.65
CA PHE A 275 -1.82 15.94 -8.48
C PHE A 275 -3.09 15.12 -8.24
N PRO A 276 -4.26 15.57 -8.74
CA PRO A 276 -5.53 14.86 -8.51
C PRO A 276 -5.51 13.48 -9.17
N PHE A 277 -6.23 12.53 -8.58
CA PHE A 277 -6.42 11.21 -9.16
C PHE A 277 -7.38 11.25 -10.36
N ASP A 278 -7.12 10.42 -11.36
CA ASP A 278 -8.04 10.25 -12.51
C ASP A 278 -9.29 9.44 -12.13
N CYS A 279 -9.15 8.48 -11.19
CA CYS A 279 -10.23 7.65 -10.69
C CYS A 279 -10.29 7.67 -9.16
N ASN A 280 -9.54 6.81 -8.48
CA ASN A 280 -9.61 6.68 -7.02
C ASN A 280 -8.25 6.49 -6.32
N GLY A 281 -7.16 6.55 -7.09
CA GLY A 281 -5.77 6.40 -6.63
C GLY A 281 -5.26 4.95 -6.62
N TYR A 282 -6.06 3.98 -7.07
CA TYR A 282 -5.65 2.58 -7.26
C TYR A 282 -5.32 2.25 -8.73
N GLU A 283 -5.56 3.20 -9.66
CA GLU A 283 -5.24 3.12 -11.08
C GLU A 283 -3.75 3.18 -11.44
#